data_800901abbc56df92a986b4897fd22f36
#
_entry.id   800901abbc56df92a986b4897fd22f36
#
_cell.length_a   1.000
_cell.length_b   1.000
_cell.length_c   1.000
_cell.angle_alpha   90.00
_cell.angle_beta   90.00
_cell.angle_gamma   90.00
#
_symmetry.space_group_name_H-M   'P 1'
#
loop_
_entity.id
_entity.type
_entity.pdbx_description
1 polymer ?
#
loop_
_entity_poly.entity_id
_entity_poly.type
_entity_poly.pdbx_seq_one_letter_code
_entity_poly.pdbx_strand_id
1 'polypeptide(L)'
;MTYPSKSANAGFIVEVEAPARLHLGFLDLHGGLGRRFGSIGLTVDSLATRLRAERTAGVTADGPGAQRALRYARAYLDARGIEGGVDIRLSQAIPDHVGLGSGTQMALAVGTAIDRLYGGESDSASIARTLKRGTRSGIGIGAFEQGGFMLDCGRGEAEGVPPLAVRLPFPEPWRALLLFDTRGQGLHGAKEVAAFAELPEFPEQAAAHLCRLVMMQVLPGVLEARLPPVAGAIGEIQRVVGDHFAPAQGGRFTSPVVSAALEWTVEQGFSGVGQSSWGPTGFVLLEDAAQAQWLERALKRRFGGVSTFRTQQVAARNRGAGVNLLQQPTRLRSEKRAH
;
A
#
# COMPACT_ATOMS: atom_id res chain seq x y z
N MET A 1 -20.11 20.44 1.49
CA MET A 1 -21.12 19.38 1.27
C MET A 1 -21.76 19.07 2.60
N THR A 2 -23.05 19.29 2.74
CA THR A 2 -23.83 18.92 3.93
C THR A 2 -24.18 17.44 3.81
N TYR A 3 -23.84 16.64 4.82
CA TYR A 3 -24.28 15.24 4.86
C TYR A 3 -25.81 15.17 4.94
N PRO A 4 -26.46 14.24 4.24
CA PRO A 4 -27.91 14.07 4.32
C PRO A 4 -28.32 13.71 5.75
N SER A 5 -29.58 13.99 6.09
CA SER A 5 -30.15 13.94 7.44
C SER A 5 -29.79 12.69 8.25
N LYS A 6 -29.86 12.77 9.58
CA LYS A 6 -29.57 11.72 10.60
C LYS A 6 -30.16 10.33 10.33
N SER A 7 -31.07 10.16 9.37
CA SER A 7 -31.74 8.89 9.04
C SER A 7 -31.11 8.10 7.87
N ALA A 8 -30.24 8.71 7.07
CA ALA A 8 -29.59 8.00 5.98
C ALA A 8 -28.70 6.86 6.51
N ASN A 9 -28.95 5.63 6.04
CA ASN A 9 -28.20 4.43 6.38
C ASN A 9 -28.19 4.02 7.88
N ALA A 10 -29.15 4.48 8.71
CA ALA A 10 -29.36 3.91 10.05
C ALA A 10 -29.76 2.44 9.92
N GLY A 11 -29.04 1.54 10.62
CA GLY A 11 -29.25 0.08 10.51
C GLY A 11 -28.48 -0.58 9.37
N PHE A 12 -27.53 0.11 8.76
CA PHE A 12 -26.59 -0.49 7.81
C PHE A 12 -25.22 -0.76 8.45
N ILE A 13 -24.54 -1.69 7.82
CA ILE A 13 -23.15 -2.08 8.10
C ILE A 13 -22.35 -1.85 6.83
N VAL A 14 -21.17 -1.30 6.95
CA VAL A 14 -20.21 -1.20 5.84
C VAL A 14 -19.06 -2.15 6.09
N GLU A 15 -18.79 -3.01 5.11
CA GLU A 15 -17.60 -3.86 5.09
C GLU A 15 -16.62 -3.32 4.06
N VAL A 16 -15.35 -3.22 4.45
CA VAL A 16 -14.28 -2.76 3.57
C VAL A 16 -13.12 -3.75 3.61
N GLU A 17 -12.66 -4.15 2.41
CA GLU A 17 -11.41 -4.89 2.21
C GLU A 17 -10.45 -4.03 1.39
N ALA A 18 -9.46 -3.42 2.03
CA ALA A 18 -8.44 -2.57 1.42
C ALA A 18 -7.13 -3.34 1.22
N PRO A 19 -6.69 -3.58 -0.05
CA PRO A 19 -5.55 -4.44 -0.35
C PRO A 19 -4.22 -3.79 -0.03
N ALA A 20 -3.20 -4.59 0.29
CA ALA A 20 -1.82 -4.14 0.36
C ALA A 20 -1.27 -3.78 -1.04
N ARG A 21 -0.20 -3.00 -1.05
CA ARG A 21 0.52 -2.67 -2.27
C ARG A 21 2.03 -2.72 -2.06
N LEU A 22 2.76 -3.09 -3.11
CA LEU A 22 4.20 -2.84 -3.24
C LEU A 22 4.40 -1.44 -3.82
N HIS A 23 5.36 -0.71 -3.27
CA HIS A 23 5.91 0.49 -3.88
C HIS A 23 7.23 0.09 -4.54
N LEU A 24 7.25 0.08 -5.86
CA LEU A 24 8.34 -0.52 -6.64
C LEU A 24 9.45 0.48 -6.98
N GLY A 25 9.32 1.72 -6.55
CA GLY A 25 10.36 2.75 -6.67
C GLY A 25 9.82 4.13 -7.01
N PHE A 26 10.60 5.15 -6.69
CA PHE A 26 10.46 6.51 -7.19
C PHE A 26 11.20 6.66 -8.52
N LEU A 27 10.78 7.60 -9.35
CA LEU A 27 11.33 7.85 -10.68
C LEU A 27 12.15 9.12 -10.74
N ASP A 28 11.62 10.20 -10.19
CA ASP A 28 12.25 11.51 -10.22
C ASP A 28 12.31 12.12 -8.81
N LEU A 29 13.43 11.92 -8.13
CA LEU A 29 13.72 12.55 -6.85
C LEU A 29 14.45 13.90 -7.01
N HIS A 30 14.90 14.26 -8.25
CA HIS A 30 15.50 15.54 -8.58
C HIS A 30 14.46 16.65 -8.63
N GLY A 31 13.41 16.51 -9.42
CA GLY A 31 12.32 17.48 -9.52
C GLY A 31 12.58 18.66 -10.44
N GLY A 32 13.63 18.62 -11.26
CA GLY A 32 14.06 19.72 -12.13
C GLY A 32 13.07 20.12 -13.23
N LEU A 33 12.07 19.26 -13.50
CA LEU A 33 11.00 19.54 -14.44
C LEU A 33 9.70 20.07 -13.78
N GLY A 34 9.79 20.57 -12.53
CA GLY A 34 8.64 21.11 -11.79
C GLY A 34 7.73 20.06 -11.15
N ARG A 35 8.08 18.76 -11.28
CA ARG A 35 7.41 17.66 -10.58
C ARG A 35 8.44 16.77 -9.91
N ARG A 36 8.14 16.28 -8.71
CA ARG A 36 9.04 15.43 -7.93
C ARG A 36 8.35 14.15 -7.53
N PHE A 37 9.15 13.12 -7.28
CA PHE A 37 8.77 11.75 -6.96
C PHE A 37 8.39 10.96 -8.22
N GLY A 38 7.11 10.89 -8.61
CA GLY A 38 6.67 9.88 -9.56
C GLY A 38 6.95 8.48 -9.04
N SER A 39 6.02 7.59 -9.13
CA SER A 39 6.27 6.26 -8.57
C SER A 39 5.54 5.17 -9.32
N ILE A 40 6.08 3.97 -9.23
CA ILE A 40 5.46 2.75 -9.74
C ILE A 40 5.10 1.83 -8.57
N GLY A 41 4.00 1.09 -8.73
CA GLY A 41 3.53 0.18 -7.69
C GLY A 41 2.64 -0.92 -8.22
N LEU A 42 2.45 -1.91 -7.36
CA LEU A 42 1.67 -3.11 -7.64
C LEU A 42 0.76 -3.43 -6.47
N THR A 43 -0.54 -3.57 -6.73
CA THR A 43 -1.48 -4.07 -5.73
C THR A 43 -1.33 -5.58 -5.61
N VAL A 44 -1.28 -6.09 -4.38
CA VAL A 44 -1.13 -7.52 -4.11
C VAL A 44 -2.33 -8.08 -3.37
N ASP A 45 -2.59 -9.35 -3.59
CA ASP A 45 -3.61 -10.11 -2.88
C ASP A 45 -3.13 -10.61 -1.49
N SER A 46 -3.99 -11.38 -0.82
CA SER A 46 -3.68 -12.13 0.42
C SER A 46 -3.32 -11.28 1.65
N LEU A 47 -2.96 -10.01 1.46
CA LEU A 47 -2.68 -9.04 2.51
C LEU A 47 -3.63 -7.84 2.36
N ALA A 48 -4.48 -7.63 3.35
CA ALA A 48 -5.46 -6.56 3.31
C ALA A 48 -5.77 -6.02 4.72
N THR A 49 -6.28 -4.80 4.79
CA THR A 49 -7.04 -4.33 5.94
C THR A 49 -8.51 -4.66 5.71
N ARG A 50 -9.10 -5.47 6.58
CA ARG A 50 -10.51 -5.84 6.55
C ARG A 50 -11.20 -5.34 7.79
N LEU A 51 -12.24 -4.55 7.59
CA LEU A 51 -13.05 -4.03 8.68
C LEU A 51 -14.54 -4.10 8.36
N ARG A 52 -15.31 -4.12 9.44
CA ARG A 52 -16.75 -3.92 9.46
C ARG A 52 -17.05 -2.73 10.36
N ALA A 53 -17.90 -1.86 9.93
CA ALA A 53 -18.27 -0.64 10.64
C ALA A 53 -19.79 -0.47 10.70
N GLU A 54 -20.29 0.03 11.84
CA GLU A 54 -21.69 0.39 12.06
C GLU A 54 -21.81 1.69 12.83
N ARG A 55 -22.93 2.42 12.64
CA ARG A 55 -23.19 3.67 13.35
C ARG A 55 -23.48 3.43 14.81
N THR A 56 -22.88 4.23 15.66
CA THR A 56 -23.10 4.23 17.12
C THR A 56 -23.07 5.66 17.67
N ALA A 57 -23.37 5.83 18.95
CA ALA A 57 -23.27 7.16 19.59
C ALA A 57 -21.81 7.56 19.85
N GLY A 58 -20.93 6.60 20.15
CA GLY A 58 -19.52 6.83 20.43
C GLY A 58 -18.62 6.27 19.34
N VAL A 59 -17.30 6.49 19.47
CA VAL A 59 -16.29 5.98 18.53
C VAL A 59 -15.51 4.86 19.22
N THR A 60 -15.69 3.65 18.72
CA THR A 60 -15.01 2.44 19.22
C THR A 60 -14.32 1.69 18.11
N ALA A 61 -13.27 0.96 18.43
CA ALA A 61 -12.63 0.03 17.50
C ALA A 61 -12.03 -1.14 18.25
N ASP A 62 -12.09 -2.33 17.65
CA ASP A 62 -11.52 -3.57 18.16
C ASP A 62 -10.79 -4.34 17.04
N GLY A 63 -9.83 -5.18 17.44
CA GLY A 63 -9.03 -6.02 16.54
C GLY A 63 -7.67 -5.43 16.15
N PRO A 64 -7.00 -6.04 15.14
CA PRO A 64 -5.65 -5.64 14.73
C PRO A 64 -5.62 -4.20 14.21
N GLY A 65 -4.79 -3.32 14.83
CA GLY A 65 -4.68 -1.92 14.42
C GLY A 65 -5.79 -1.00 14.93
N ALA A 66 -6.62 -1.42 15.91
CA ALA A 66 -7.76 -0.68 16.46
C ALA A 66 -7.40 0.76 16.88
N GLN A 67 -6.26 0.97 17.56
CA GLN A 67 -5.82 2.30 17.98
C GLN A 67 -5.59 3.25 16.80
N ARG A 68 -5.11 2.72 15.68
CA ARG A 68 -4.93 3.51 14.45
C ARG A 68 -6.27 3.80 13.79
N ALA A 69 -7.16 2.82 13.72
CA ALA A 69 -8.52 2.98 13.20
C ALA A 69 -9.28 4.05 13.99
N LEU A 70 -9.21 4.04 15.33
CA LEU A 70 -9.79 5.07 16.19
C LEU A 70 -9.28 6.48 15.85
N ARG A 71 -7.96 6.64 15.66
CA ARG A 71 -7.40 7.96 15.28
C ARG A 71 -7.94 8.44 13.94
N TYR A 72 -8.02 7.58 12.93
CA TYR A 72 -8.58 7.94 11.63
C TYR A 72 -10.09 8.20 11.68
N ALA A 73 -10.83 7.40 12.48
CA ALA A 73 -12.27 7.61 12.64
C ALA A 73 -12.58 8.99 13.25
N ARG A 74 -11.94 9.34 14.36
CA ARG A 74 -12.11 10.65 14.99
C ARG A 74 -11.71 11.78 14.04
N ALA A 75 -10.54 11.69 13.42
CA ALA A 75 -10.06 12.71 12.50
C ALA A 75 -11.01 12.92 11.30
N TYR A 76 -11.62 11.84 10.78
CA TYR A 76 -12.56 11.94 9.67
C TYR A 76 -13.90 12.55 10.09
N LEU A 77 -14.48 12.10 11.22
CA LEU A 77 -15.71 12.62 11.78
C LEU A 77 -15.57 14.13 12.05
N ASP A 78 -14.49 14.51 12.74
CA ASP A 78 -14.20 15.91 13.08
C ASP A 78 -14.03 16.78 11.82
N ALA A 79 -13.21 16.35 10.87
CA ALA A 79 -12.93 17.10 9.65
C ALA A 79 -14.16 17.26 8.74
N ARG A 80 -15.13 16.35 8.86
CA ARG A 80 -16.38 16.37 8.07
C ARG A 80 -17.57 16.95 8.84
N GLY A 81 -17.38 17.32 10.11
CA GLY A 81 -18.46 17.84 10.96
C GLY A 81 -19.60 16.82 11.17
N ILE A 82 -19.27 15.54 11.21
CA ILE A 82 -20.27 14.49 11.38
C ILE A 82 -20.58 14.31 12.87
N GLU A 83 -21.81 14.63 13.25
CA GLU A 83 -22.33 14.34 14.59
C GLU A 83 -22.72 12.86 14.70
N GLY A 84 -22.05 12.12 15.57
CA GLY A 84 -22.28 10.70 15.81
C GLY A 84 -20.99 9.92 15.96
N GLY A 85 -21.07 8.60 15.98
CA GLY A 85 -19.92 7.74 16.17
C GLY A 85 -19.98 6.50 15.28
N VAL A 86 -18.98 5.65 15.45
CA VAL A 86 -18.82 4.41 14.68
C VAL A 86 -18.23 3.32 15.57
N ASP A 87 -18.74 2.12 15.49
CA ASP A 87 -18.07 0.90 15.98
C ASP A 87 -17.36 0.22 14.82
N ILE A 88 -16.05 0.03 14.95
CA ILE A 88 -15.20 -0.55 13.90
C ILE A 88 -14.63 -1.86 14.41
N ARG A 89 -14.87 -2.95 13.69
CA ARG A 89 -14.28 -4.27 13.99
C ARG A 89 -13.34 -4.68 12.87
N LEU A 90 -12.05 -4.79 13.20
CA LEU A 90 -11.02 -5.21 12.28
C LEU A 90 -10.78 -6.72 12.43
N SER A 91 -11.04 -7.48 11.37
CA SER A 91 -10.68 -8.90 11.31
C SER A 91 -9.25 -9.12 10.83
N GLN A 92 -8.69 -8.16 10.07
CA GLN A 92 -7.33 -8.22 9.55
C GLN A 92 -6.78 -6.79 9.37
N ALA A 93 -5.47 -6.61 9.59
CA ALA A 93 -4.76 -5.40 9.21
C ALA A 93 -3.46 -5.75 8.48
N ILE A 94 -3.11 -4.93 7.49
CA ILE A 94 -1.78 -4.98 6.87
C ILE A 94 -0.75 -4.63 7.96
N PRO A 95 0.34 -5.42 8.11
CA PRO A 95 1.36 -5.14 9.12
C PRO A 95 1.89 -3.70 9.06
N ASP A 96 2.12 -3.11 10.22
CA ASP A 96 2.50 -1.72 10.34
C ASP A 96 3.96 -1.48 10.01
N HIS A 97 4.24 -0.38 9.29
CA HIS A 97 5.60 0.12 9.02
C HIS A 97 6.53 -0.87 8.28
N VAL A 98 5.97 -1.81 7.54
CA VAL A 98 6.72 -2.77 6.73
C VAL A 98 6.80 -2.41 5.24
N GLY A 99 6.35 -1.23 4.83
CA GLY A 99 6.43 -0.80 3.42
C GLY A 99 5.25 -1.21 2.55
N LEU A 100 4.21 -1.86 3.09
CA LEU A 100 3.08 -2.43 2.32
C LEU A 100 1.84 -1.51 2.24
N GLY A 101 1.95 -0.24 2.66
CA GLY A 101 0.87 0.73 2.52
C GLY A 101 -0.16 0.72 3.64
N SER A 102 0.09 0.05 4.78
CA SER A 102 -0.85 -0.13 5.89
C SER A 102 -1.54 1.17 6.34
N GLY A 103 -0.78 2.26 6.47
CA GLY A 103 -1.32 3.54 6.92
C GLY A 103 -2.33 4.16 5.95
N THR A 104 -2.06 4.13 4.65
CA THR A 104 -2.98 4.66 3.63
C THR A 104 -4.21 3.77 3.49
N GLN A 105 -4.02 2.45 3.44
CA GLN A 105 -5.14 1.51 3.31
C GLN A 105 -6.07 1.55 4.53
N MET A 106 -5.53 1.64 5.74
CA MET A 106 -6.33 1.81 6.96
C MET A 106 -7.12 3.14 6.94
N ALA A 107 -6.49 4.24 6.56
CA ALA A 107 -7.14 5.55 6.48
C ALA A 107 -8.29 5.54 5.46
N LEU A 108 -8.04 4.99 4.27
CA LEU A 108 -9.07 4.90 3.23
C LEU A 108 -10.21 3.95 3.64
N ALA A 109 -9.89 2.79 4.23
CA ALA A 109 -10.91 1.85 4.69
C ALA A 109 -11.84 2.47 5.75
N VAL A 110 -11.26 3.12 6.76
CA VAL A 110 -12.02 3.77 7.84
C VAL A 110 -12.80 4.96 7.32
N GLY A 111 -12.17 5.85 6.54
CA GLY A 111 -12.81 7.02 5.96
C GLY A 111 -13.97 6.64 5.04
N THR A 112 -13.76 5.67 4.15
CA THR A 112 -14.82 5.16 3.25
C THR A 112 -15.98 4.54 4.04
N ALA A 113 -15.69 3.72 5.04
CA ALA A 113 -16.73 3.12 5.87
C ALA A 113 -17.61 4.17 6.54
N ILE A 114 -17.00 5.18 7.16
CA ILE A 114 -17.74 6.29 7.80
C ILE A 114 -18.51 7.08 6.75
N ASP A 115 -17.87 7.46 5.65
CA ASP A 115 -18.51 8.23 4.58
C ASP A 115 -19.80 7.54 4.09
N ARG A 116 -19.73 6.26 3.77
CA ARG A 116 -20.89 5.47 3.32
C ARG A 116 -21.95 5.29 4.40
N LEU A 117 -21.56 5.06 5.67
CA LEU A 117 -22.51 4.98 6.78
C LEU A 117 -23.31 6.26 6.95
N TYR A 118 -22.71 7.41 6.70
CA TYR A 118 -23.35 8.71 6.85
C TYR A 118 -23.93 9.26 5.53
N GLY A 119 -24.06 8.40 4.49
CA GLY A 119 -24.69 8.75 3.22
C GLY A 119 -23.83 9.62 2.30
N GLY A 120 -22.51 9.66 2.54
CA GLY A 120 -21.57 10.33 1.67
C GLY A 120 -21.16 9.46 0.49
N GLU A 121 -20.69 10.12 -0.57
CA GLU A 121 -20.18 9.50 -1.80
C GLU A 121 -18.78 10.03 -2.16
N SER A 122 -18.00 10.40 -1.15
CA SER A 122 -16.64 10.92 -1.37
C SER A 122 -15.75 9.91 -2.10
N ASP A 123 -14.98 10.41 -3.04
CA ASP A 123 -13.93 9.62 -3.69
C ASP A 123 -12.73 9.39 -2.75
N SER A 124 -11.91 8.41 -3.08
CA SER A 124 -10.75 8.03 -2.26
C SER A 124 -9.71 9.15 -2.17
N ALA A 125 -9.57 9.99 -3.18
CA ALA A 125 -8.66 11.12 -3.17
C ALA A 125 -9.11 12.19 -2.17
N SER A 126 -10.42 12.45 -2.07
CA SER A 126 -11.02 13.35 -1.09
C SER A 126 -10.86 12.83 0.34
N ILE A 127 -11.12 11.54 0.56
CA ILE A 127 -10.90 10.88 1.85
C ILE A 127 -9.42 10.94 2.25
N ALA A 128 -8.51 10.64 1.30
CA ALA A 128 -7.08 10.71 1.53
C ALA A 128 -6.61 12.10 1.92
N ARG A 129 -7.08 13.16 1.22
CA ARG A 129 -6.79 14.55 1.58
C ARG A 129 -7.28 14.90 2.98
N THR A 130 -8.51 14.52 3.31
CA THR A 130 -9.10 14.74 4.65
C THR A 130 -8.22 14.10 5.74
N LEU A 131 -7.70 12.92 5.50
CA LEU A 131 -6.86 12.18 6.44
C LEU A 131 -5.35 12.40 6.24
N LYS A 132 -4.96 13.39 5.41
CA LYS A 132 -3.57 13.78 5.12
C LYS A 132 -2.72 12.60 4.62
N ARG A 133 -3.25 11.84 3.65
CA ARG A 133 -2.58 10.69 3.02
C ARG A 133 -2.33 10.94 1.53
N GLY A 134 -1.34 10.21 0.96
CA GLY A 134 -1.08 10.23 -0.47
C GLY A 134 -0.32 11.46 -0.98
N THR A 135 0.37 12.24 -0.14
CA THR A 135 1.04 13.50 -0.55
C THR A 135 2.28 13.31 -1.40
N ARG A 136 2.95 12.16 -1.36
CA ARG A 136 4.18 11.88 -2.13
C ARG A 136 3.96 10.90 -3.27
N SER A 137 2.99 9.99 -3.14
CA SER A 137 2.71 8.95 -4.13
C SER A 137 1.21 8.66 -4.18
N GLY A 138 0.65 8.58 -5.37
CA GLY A 138 -0.72 8.19 -5.64
C GLY A 138 -0.97 6.68 -5.58
N ILE A 139 0.09 5.86 -5.55
CA ILE A 139 0.00 4.39 -5.65
C ILE A 139 -0.90 3.76 -4.58
N GLY A 140 -0.86 4.26 -3.34
CA GLY A 140 -1.71 3.73 -2.27
C GLY A 140 -3.20 3.98 -2.51
N ILE A 141 -3.54 5.11 -3.12
CA ILE A 141 -4.91 5.48 -3.48
C ILE A 141 -5.37 4.71 -4.71
N GLY A 142 -4.53 4.63 -5.74
CA GLY A 142 -4.80 3.82 -6.92
C GLY A 142 -4.96 2.33 -6.59
N ALA A 143 -4.20 1.79 -5.62
CA ALA A 143 -4.36 0.43 -5.14
C ALA A 143 -5.74 0.21 -4.50
N PHE A 144 -6.23 1.20 -3.75
CA PHE A 144 -7.57 1.16 -3.16
C PHE A 144 -8.66 1.27 -4.23
N GLU A 145 -8.51 2.15 -5.20
CA GLU A 145 -9.54 2.40 -6.22
C GLU A 145 -9.59 1.35 -7.32
N GLN A 146 -8.43 0.98 -7.87
CA GLN A 146 -8.37 0.26 -9.15
C GLN A 146 -7.60 -1.06 -9.07
N GLY A 147 -6.56 -1.13 -8.24
CA GLY A 147 -5.64 -2.27 -8.23
C GLY A 147 -4.80 -2.39 -9.51
N GLY A 148 -4.02 -3.46 -9.62
CA GLY A 148 -3.12 -3.72 -10.75
C GLY A 148 -1.74 -3.07 -10.59
N PHE A 149 -1.03 -2.96 -11.71
CA PHE A 149 0.21 -2.18 -11.83
C PHE A 149 -0.12 -0.72 -12.11
N MET A 150 0.58 0.19 -11.46
CA MET A 150 0.27 1.62 -11.52
C MET A 150 1.53 2.47 -11.63
N LEU A 151 1.38 3.60 -12.34
CA LEU A 151 2.36 4.68 -12.44
C LEU A 151 1.68 6.00 -12.08
N ASP A 152 2.20 6.73 -11.11
CA ASP A 152 1.80 8.11 -10.82
C ASP A 152 2.82 9.13 -11.33
N CYS A 153 2.31 10.33 -11.62
CA CYS A 153 3.11 11.43 -12.20
C CYS A 153 3.87 12.26 -11.14
N GLY A 154 3.94 11.80 -9.89
CA GLY A 154 4.57 12.59 -8.84
C GLY A 154 3.80 13.86 -8.46
N ARG A 155 4.38 14.63 -7.56
CA ARG A 155 3.82 15.87 -7.01
C ARG A 155 4.33 17.07 -7.82
N GLY A 156 3.40 17.89 -8.31
CA GLY A 156 3.67 19.22 -8.86
C GLY A 156 3.51 20.32 -7.80
N GLU A 157 3.32 21.56 -8.25
CA GLU A 157 3.11 22.73 -7.38
C GLU A 157 1.78 22.67 -6.64
N ALA A 158 0.73 22.14 -7.28
CA ALA A 158 -0.58 22.02 -6.69
C ALA A 158 -0.57 21.05 -5.49
N GLU A 159 -1.22 21.45 -4.40
CA GLU A 159 -1.48 20.56 -3.29
C GLU A 159 -2.44 19.43 -3.70
N GLY A 160 -2.12 18.20 -3.34
CA GLY A 160 -3.00 17.09 -3.61
C GLY A 160 -2.30 15.75 -3.73
N VAL A 161 -3.08 14.79 -4.17
CA VAL A 161 -2.60 13.44 -4.46
C VAL A 161 -1.97 13.45 -5.86
N PRO A 162 -0.75 12.87 -6.04
CA PRO A 162 -0.19 12.70 -7.37
C PRO A 162 -1.17 11.97 -8.30
N PRO A 163 -1.42 12.52 -9.51
CA PRO A 163 -2.35 11.90 -10.44
C PRO A 163 -1.79 10.57 -10.96
N LEU A 164 -2.65 9.57 -11.02
CA LEU A 164 -2.33 8.28 -11.64
C LEU A 164 -2.32 8.46 -13.17
N ALA A 165 -1.15 8.20 -13.78
CA ALA A 165 -0.99 8.31 -15.23
C ALA A 165 -1.35 7.03 -15.98
N VAL A 166 -0.98 5.89 -15.38
CA VAL A 166 -1.16 4.57 -15.99
C VAL A 166 -1.68 3.58 -14.95
N ARG A 167 -2.64 2.78 -15.37
CA ARG A 167 -3.08 1.57 -14.68
C ARG A 167 -3.15 0.43 -15.69
N LEU A 168 -2.41 -0.65 -15.43
CA LEU A 168 -2.41 -1.86 -16.26
C LEU A 168 -2.81 -3.08 -15.43
N PRO A 169 -3.54 -4.05 -16.03
CA PRO A 169 -3.62 -5.36 -15.41
C PRO A 169 -2.22 -5.98 -15.39
N PHE A 170 -1.85 -6.51 -14.22
CA PHE A 170 -0.59 -7.24 -14.11
C PHE A 170 -0.83 -8.69 -14.56
N PRO A 171 0.06 -9.30 -15.34
CA PRO A 171 -0.15 -10.64 -15.86
C PRO A 171 -0.46 -11.67 -14.77
N GLU A 172 -1.55 -12.42 -14.94
CA GLU A 172 -2.06 -13.36 -13.91
C GLU A 172 -1.09 -14.47 -13.50
N PRO A 173 -0.24 -15.04 -14.39
CA PRO A 173 0.73 -16.05 -13.97
C PRO A 173 1.79 -15.52 -13.01
N TRP A 174 2.16 -14.23 -13.12
CA TRP A 174 3.27 -13.67 -12.39
C TRP A 174 3.02 -13.62 -10.87
N ARG A 175 4.09 -13.75 -10.11
CA ARG A 175 4.06 -13.76 -8.65
C ARG A 175 5.05 -12.74 -8.10
N ALA A 176 4.78 -12.28 -6.90
CA ALA A 176 5.79 -11.65 -6.07
C ALA A 176 6.04 -12.54 -4.85
N LEU A 177 7.31 -12.79 -4.56
CA LEU A 177 7.72 -13.40 -3.30
C LEU A 177 8.15 -12.30 -2.35
N LEU A 178 7.44 -12.13 -1.26
CA LEU A 178 7.74 -11.16 -0.22
C LEU A 178 8.70 -11.76 0.81
N LEU A 179 9.69 -10.97 1.21
CA LEU A 179 10.69 -11.31 2.22
C LEU A 179 10.53 -10.36 3.40
N PHE A 180 10.31 -10.91 4.59
CA PHE A 180 10.08 -10.12 5.81
C PHE A 180 11.19 -10.34 6.82
N ASP A 181 11.58 -9.26 7.50
CA ASP A 181 12.24 -9.30 8.80
C ASP A 181 11.21 -8.85 9.86
N THR A 182 10.78 -9.77 10.72
CA THR A 182 9.73 -9.49 11.70
C THR A 182 10.16 -8.54 12.82
N ARG A 183 11.44 -8.20 12.92
CA ARG A 183 11.98 -7.20 13.88
C ARG A 183 12.00 -5.79 13.29
N GLY A 184 12.07 -5.70 11.96
CA GLY A 184 12.33 -4.45 11.28
C GLY A 184 11.10 -3.57 11.15
N GLN A 185 11.30 -2.28 11.27
CA GLN A 185 10.34 -1.24 10.87
C GLN A 185 11.05 -0.29 9.92
N GLY A 186 10.37 0.06 8.83
CA GLY A 186 10.86 1.06 7.89
C GLY A 186 10.80 2.47 8.45
N LEU A 187 11.52 3.39 7.84
CA LEU A 187 11.42 4.82 8.16
C LEU A 187 9.98 5.32 7.93
N HIS A 188 9.46 6.08 8.86
CA HIS A 188 8.11 6.62 8.77
C HIS A 188 7.94 7.92 9.56
N GLY A 189 6.92 8.72 9.22
CA GLY A 189 6.57 9.96 9.92
C GLY A 189 7.70 11.00 9.87
N ALA A 190 8.02 11.61 11.02
CA ALA A 190 9.03 12.66 11.12
C ALA A 190 10.43 12.20 10.68
N LYS A 191 10.80 10.96 10.98
CA LYS A 191 12.10 10.39 10.55
C LYS A 191 12.22 10.28 9.04
N GLU A 192 11.14 9.89 8.36
CA GLU A 192 11.10 9.85 6.89
C GLU A 192 11.22 11.25 6.29
N VAL A 193 10.56 12.26 6.88
CA VAL A 193 10.67 13.65 6.44
C VAL A 193 12.09 14.18 6.61
N ALA A 194 12.72 13.93 7.76
CA ALA A 194 14.10 14.32 8.03
C ALA A 194 15.07 13.64 7.04
N ALA A 195 14.92 12.35 6.80
CA ALA A 195 15.72 11.61 5.84
C ALA A 195 15.70 12.25 4.44
N PHE A 196 14.51 12.63 3.93
CA PHE A 196 14.41 13.32 2.63
C PHE A 196 15.07 14.70 2.61
N ALA A 197 15.16 15.38 3.75
CA ALA A 197 15.81 16.70 3.84
C ALA A 197 17.34 16.62 3.92
N GLU A 198 17.88 15.51 4.44
CA GLU A 198 19.31 15.31 4.66
C GLU A 198 20.01 14.60 3.49
N LEU A 199 19.24 13.94 2.62
CA LEU A 199 19.81 13.26 1.45
C LEU A 199 20.40 14.26 0.45
N PRO A 200 21.50 13.90 -0.24
CA PRO A 200 22.03 14.71 -1.33
C PRO A 200 21.02 14.88 -2.45
N GLU A 201 21.24 15.85 -3.32
CA GLU A 201 20.40 16.02 -4.51
C GLU A 201 20.48 14.77 -5.40
N PHE A 202 19.32 14.31 -5.88
CA PHE A 202 19.25 13.16 -6.78
C PHE A 202 19.71 13.60 -8.18
N PRO A 203 20.63 12.87 -8.84
CA PRO A 203 21.14 13.29 -10.14
C PRO A 203 20.04 13.32 -11.21
N GLU A 204 19.98 14.42 -11.99
CA GLU A 204 19.02 14.57 -13.09
C GLU A 204 19.12 13.43 -14.11
N GLN A 205 20.35 13.04 -14.47
CA GLN A 205 20.59 11.94 -15.40
C GLN A 205 20.04 10.60 -14.86
N ALA A 206 20.11 10.38 -13.56
CA ALA A 206 19.52 9.19 -12.94
C ALA A 206 17.99 9.24 -13.05
N ALA A 207 17.35 10.38 -12.74
CA ALA A 207 15.91 10.55 -12.91
C ALA A 207 15.47 10.30 -14.36
N ALA A 208 16.16 10.91 -15.33
CA ALA A 208 15.91 10.70 -16.77
C ALA A 208 16.02 9.21 -17.16
N HIS A 209 17.07 8.54 -16.67
CA HIS A 209 17.28 7.12 -16.93
C HIS A 209 16.15 6.24 -16.32
N LEU A 210 15.75 6.48 -15.07
CA LEU A 210 14.66 5.73 -14.45
C LEU A 210 13.33 5.91 -15.19
N CYS A 211 13.01 7.14 -15.60
CA CYS A 211 11.83 7.41 -16.44
C CYS A 211 11.88 6.65 -17.78
N ARG A 212 13.06 6.60 -18.42
CA ARG A 212 13.27 5.87 -19.67
C ARG A 212 13.11 4.35 -19.47
N LEU A 213 13.61 3.79 -18.38
CA LEU A 213 13.42 2.36 -18.05
C LEU A 213 11.93 2.02 -17.93
N VAL A 214 11.15 2.87 -17.24
CA VAL A 214 9.71 2.65 -17.10
C VAL A 214 9.03 2.68 -18.46
N MET A 215 9.30 3.71 -19.27
CA MET A 215 8.64 3.91 -20.55
C MET A 215 9.00 2.86 -21.59
N MET A 216 10.27 2.41 -21.63
CA MET A 216 10.79 1.55 -22.69
C MET A 216 10.91 0.08 -22.32
N GLN A 217 10.81 -0.29 -21.03
CA GLN A 217 10.93 -1.67 -20.58
C GLN A 217 9.77 -2.10 -19.68
N VAL A 218 9.43 -1.32 -18.63
CA VAL A 218 8.41 -1.75 -17.67
C VAL A 218 7.03 -1.76 -18.31
N LEU A 219 6.58 -0.65 -18.87
CA LEU A 219 5.23 -0.55 -19.44
C LEU A 219 5.01 -1.52 -20.60
N PRO A 220 5.88 -1.56 -21.64
CA PRO A 220 5.70 -2.53 -22.71
C PRO A 220 5.83 -3.97 -22.23
N GLY A 221 6.76 -4.26 -21.31
CA GLY A 221 6.92 -5.60 -20.77
C GLY A 221 5.70 -6.11 -19.99
N VAL A 222 5.00 -5.23 -19.25
CA VAL A 222 3.73 -5.59 -18.58
C VAL A 222 2.62 -5.81 -19.62
N LEU A 223 2.52 -4.95 -20.64
CA LEU A 223 1.52 -5.07 -21.71
C LEU A 223 1.70 -6.34 -22.55
N GLU A 224 2.94 -6.71 -22.83
CA GLU A 224 3.33 -7.88 -23.63
C GLU A 224 3.45 -9.16 -22.79
N ALA A 225 3.21 -9.08 -21.48
CA ALA A 225 3.40 -10.17 -20.51
C ALA A 225 4.81 -10.80 -20.58
N ARG A 226 5.85 -9.99 -20.70
CA ARG A 226 7.25 -10.39 -20.74
C ARG A 226 7.96 -9.94 -19.48
N LEU A 227 8.17 -10.85 -18.53
CA LEU A 227 8.76 -10.53 -17.22
C LEU A 227 10.23 -10.08 -17.30
N PRO A 228 11.13 -10.67 -18.11
CA PRO A 228 12.56 -10.34 -18.06
C PRO A 228 12.88 -8.85 -18.21
N PRO A 229 12.32 -8.08 -19.19
CA PRO A 229 12.56 -6.64 -19.27
C PRO A 229 11.97 -5.87 -18.07
N VAL A 230 10.81 -6.28 -17.56
CA VAL A 230 10.20 -5.66 -16.36
C VAL A 230 11.07 -5.90 -15.13
N ALA A 231 11.49 -7.13 -14.90
CA ALA A 231 12.30 -7.53 -13.78
C ALA A 231 13.67 -6.82 -13.79
N GLY A 232 14.34 -6.78 -14.93
CA GLY A 232 15.62 -6.08 -15.09
C GLY A 232 15.50 -4.58 -14.78
N ALA A 233 14.49 -3.92 -15.36
CA ALA A 233 14.27 -2.49 -15.14
C ALA A 233 13.90 -2.17 -13.68
N ILE A 234 13.02 -2.96 -13.04
CA ILE A 234 12.65 -2.76 -11.64
C ILE A 234 13.85 -2.98 -10.72
N GLY A 235 14.66 -4.02 -10.95
CA GLY A 235 15.87 -4.25 -10.17
C GLY A 235 16.86 -3.10 -10.28
N GLU A 236 17.02 -2.51 -11.47
CA GLU A 236 17.87 -1.33 -11.66
C GLU A 236 17.31 -0.08 -10.98
N ILE A 237 16.01 0.19 -11.09
CA ILE A 237 15.33 1.27 -10.35
C ILE A 237 15.56 1.10 -8.85
N GLN A 238 15.39 -0.10 -8.33
CA GLN A 238 15.59 -0.41 -6.90
C GLN A 238 17.04 -0.22 -6.47
N ARG A 239 18.00 -0.56 -7.31
CA ARG A 239 19.42 -0.34 -7.05
C ARG A 239 19.74 1.16 -6.97
N VAL A 240 19.34 1.95 -7.97
CA VAL A 240 19.64 3.39 -8.05
C VAL A 240 18.98 4.15 -6.90
N VAL A 241 17.68 3.89 -6.65
CA VAL A 241 16.93 4.54 -5.56
C VAL A 241 17.43 4.07 -4.19
N GLY A 242 17.71 2.77 -4.04
CA GLY A 242 18.22 2.20 -2.79
C GLY A 242 19.61 2.76 -2.42
N ASP A 243 20.51 2.91 -3.40
CA ASP A 243 21.84 3.51 -3.19
C ASP A 243 21.74 4.99 -2.79
N HIS A 244 20.79 5.72 -3.37
CA HIS A 244 20.50 7.10 -2.96
C HIS A 244 19.98 7.19 -1.52
N PHE A 245 19.15 6.25 -1.08
CA PHE A 245 18.62 6.22 0.27
C PHE A 245 19.54 5.55 1.30
N ALA A 246 20.62 4.89 0.87
CA ALA A 246 21.51 4.14 1.74
C ALA A 246 22.05 4.94 2.95
N PRO A 247 22.42 6.22 2.85
CA PRO A 247 22.88 7.01 4.00
C PRO A 247 21.79 7.15 5.09
N ALA A 248 20.52 7.23 4.70
CA ALA A 248 19.42 7.44 5.64
C ALA A 248 18.89 6.12 6.25
N GLN A 249 19.07 4.99 5.57
CA GLN A 249 18.50 3.71 5.99
C GLN A 249 19.54 2.64 6.38
N GLY A 250 20.82 2.97 6.33
CA GLY A 250 21.91 2.10 6.76
C GLY A 250 22.38 1.07 5.74
N GLY A 251 22.00 1.23 4.46
CA GLY A 251 22.37 0.37 3.34
C GLY A 251 21.35 0.47 2.22
N ARG A 252 21.57 -0.24 1.10
CA ARG A 252 20.62 -0.26 -0.03
C ARG A 252 19.23 -0.73 0.38
N PHE A 253 19.16 -1.66 1.34
CA PHE A 253 17.94 -2.18 1.92
C PHE A 253 17.99 -2.05 3.45
N THR A 254 16.85 -1.75 4.06
CA THR A 254 16.75 -1.43 5.50
C THR A 254 17.10 -2.61 6.42
N SER A 255 16.71 -3.84 6.04
CA SER A 255 16.97 -5.05 6.84
C SER A 255 18.20 -5.79 6.33
N PRO A 256 19.22 -6.03 7.16
CA PRO A 256 20.40 -6.79 6.77
C PRO A 256 20.09 -8.23 6.30
N VAL A 257 19.14 -8.91 6.94
CA VAL A 257 18.77 -10.28 6.53
C VAL A 257 18.02 -10.30 5.21
N VAL A 258 17.16 -9.30 4.97
CA VAL A 258 16.47 -9.15 3.68
C VAL A 258 17.47 -8.75 2.59
N SER A 259 18.43 -7.85 2.88
CA SER A 259 19.51 -7.49 1.95
C SER A 259 20.29 -8.72 1.50
N ALA A 260 20.79 -9.49 2.45
CA ALA A 260 21.54 -10.72 2.15
C ALA A 260 20.72 -11.75 1.35
N ALA A 261 19.41 -11.85 1.64
CA ALA A 261 18.53 -12.76 0.91
C ALA A 261 18.27 -12.28 -0.53
N LEU A 262 18.11 -10.96 -0.75
CA LEU A 262 17.93 -10.37 -2.08
C LEU A 262 19.23 -10.45 -2.90
N GLU A 263 20.39 -10.18 -2.30
CA GLU A 263 21.69 -10.31 -2.94
C GLU A 263 21.94 -11.76 -3.40
N TRP A 264 21.71 -12.72 -2.51
CA TRP A 264 21.78 -14.13 -2.86
C TRP A 264 20.80 -14.50 -3.99
N THR A 265 19.59 -13.92 -3.99
CA THR A 265 18.59 -14.14 -5.05
C THR A 265 19.09 -13.62 -6.40
N VAL A 266 19.78 -12.47 -6.43
CA VAL A 266 20.43 -11.97 -7.65
C VAL A 266 21.52 -12.93 -8.15
N GLU A 267 22.34 -13.48 -7.26
CA GLU A 267 23.35 -14.51 -7.62
C GLU A 267 22.73 -15.77 -8.22
N GLN A 268 21.46 -16.07 -7.89
CA GLN A 268 20.72 -17.18 -8.51
C GLN A 268 20.10 -16.81 -9.87
N GLY A 269 20.35 -15.61 -10.40
CA GLY A 269 19.90 -15.15 -11.72
C GLY A 269 18.56 -14.41 -11.74
N PHE A 270 17.99 -14.05 -10.59
CA PHE A 270 16.77 -13.24 -10.53
C PHE A 270 17.09 -11.75 -10.49
N SER A 271 16.57 -10.98 -11.44
CA SER A 271 16.85 -9.55 -11.55
C SER A 271 15.77 -8.66 -10.93
N GLY A 272 14.52 -9.11 -10.83
CA GLY A 272 13.38 -8.32 -10.36
C GLY A 272 13.29 -8.23 -8.83
N VAL A 273 14.36 -7.83 -8.17
CA VAL A 273 14.48 -7.75 -6.71
C VAL A 273 14.41 -6.32 -6.21
N GLY A 274 13.88 -6.13 -5.01
CA GLY A 274 13.86 -4.82 -4.38
C GLY A 274 13.22 -4.79 -3.02
N GLN A 275 13.11 -3.58 -2.47
CA GLN A 275 12.44 -3.27 -1.22
C GLN A 275 11.21 -2.40 -1.47
N SER A 276 10.10 -2.73 -0.84
CA SER A 276 8.89 -1.91 -0.96
C SER A 276 8.99 -0.66 -0.08
N SER A 277 9.04 0.52 -0.72
CA SER A 277 9.16 1.81 -0.01
C SER A 277 10.40 1.84 0.91
N TRP A 278 10.27 2.36 2.13
CA TRP A 278 11.31 2.36 3.16
C TRP A 278 11.43 1.00 3.91
N GLY A 279 10.90 -0.07 3.33
CA GLY A 279 11.04 -1.43 3.85
C GLY A 279 10.37 -1.68 5.20
N PRO A 280 10.82 -2.72 5.92
CA PRO A 280 11.88 -3.67 5.56
C PRO A 280 11.46 -4.82 4.63
N THR A 281 10.24 -4.79 4.04
CA THR A 281 9.79 -5.86 3.17
C THR A 281 10.54 -5.85 1.84
N GLY A 282 11.29 -6.92 1.57
CA GLY A 282 11.83 -7.22 0.26
C GLY A 282 10.81 -7.88 -0.66
N PHE A 283 11.04 -7.81 -1.96
CA PHE A 283 10.24 -8.55 -2.94
C PHE A 283 11.11 -9.11 -4.07
N VAL A 284 10.62 -10.17 -4.70
CA VAL A 284 11.16 -10.74 -5.93
C VAL A 284 10.01 -10.97 -6.90
N LEU A 285 10.11 -10.43 -8.12
CA LEU A 285 9.14 -10.68 -9.20
C LEU A 285 9.49 -11.97 -9.95
N LEU A 286 8.50 -12.80 -10.22
CA LEU A 286 8.65 -14.17 -10.70
C LEU A 286 7.60 -14.48 -11.77
N GLU A 287 7.94 -15.33 -12.73
CA GLU A 287 7.08 -15.62 -13.90
C GLU A 287 5.82 -16.42 -13.52
N ASP A 288 5.94 -17.29 -12.50
CA ASP A 288 4.82 -18.13 -12.11
C ASP A 288 4.94 -18.65 -10.66
N ALA A 289 3.95 -19.40 -10.25
CA ALA A 289 3.88 -20.00 -8.92
C ALA A 289 4.94 -21.09 -8.70
N ALA A 290 5.36 -21.81 -9.75
CA ALA A 290 6.36 -22.88 -9.64
C ALA A 290 7.74 -22.27 -9.34
N GLN A 291 8.11 -21.22 -10.07
CA GLN A 291 9.33 -20.45 -9.83
C GLN A 291 9.33 -19.84 -8.42
N ALA A 292 8.19 -19.28 -7.99
CA ALA A 292 8.04 -18.71 -6.64
C ALA A 292 8.22 -19.77 -5.55
N GLN A 293 7.62 -20.94 -5.70
CA GLN A 293 7.77 -22.05 -4.75
C GLN A 293 9.20 -22.60 -4.71
N TRP A 294 9.88 -22.67 -5.87
CA TRP A 294 11.28 -23.09 -5.92
C TRP A 294 12.15 -22.11 -5.13
N LEU A 295 12.04 -20.82 -5.42
CA LEU A 295 12.82 -19.79 -4.74
C LEU A 295 12.51 -19.74 -3.24
N GLU A 296 11.24 -19.82 -2.87
CA GLU A 296 10.82 -19.83 -1.45
C GLU A 296 11.47 -21.00 -0.69
N ARG A 297 11.46 -22.22 -1.26
CA ARG A 297 12.14 -23.38 -0.65
C ARG A 297 13.65 -23.18 -0.55
N ALA A 298 14.27 -22.58 -1.57
CA ALA A 298 15.70 -22.31 -1.57
C ALA A 298 16.10 -21.27 -0.51
N LEU A 299 15.32 -20.18 -0.39
CA LEU A 299 15.49 -19.16 0.66
C LEU A 299 15.26 -19.73 2.06
N LYS A 300 14.24 -20.57 2.26
CA LYS A 300 14.00 -21.26 3.53
C LYS A 300 15.15 -22.17 3.93
N ARG A 301 15.78 -22.88 2.98
CA ARG A 301 16.98 -23.70 3.27
C ARG A 301 18.18 -22.83 3.67
N ARG A 302 18.37 -21.69 3.02
CA ARG A 302 19.53 -20.81 3.23
C ARG A 302 19.42 -19.92 4.44
N PHE A 303 18.24 -19.34 4.67
CA PHE A 303 17.97 -18.30 5.68
C PHE A 303 17.00 -18.75 6.78
N GLY A 304 16.44 -19.96 6.70
CA GLY A 304 15.43 -20.45 7.65
C GLY A 304 15.90 -20.59 9.10
N GLY A 305 17.23 -20.64 9.33
CA GLY A 305 17.82 -20.57 10.67
C GLY A 305 17.69 -19.19 11.34
N VAL A 306 17.37 -18.14 10.58
CA VAL A 306 17.12 -16.79 11.13
C VAL A 306 15.66 -16.72 11.56
N SER A 307 15.42 -16.74 12.87
CA SER A 307 14.08 -16.84 13.48
C SER A 307 13.11 -15.70 13.07
N THR A 308 13.64 -14.60 12.58
CA THR A 308 12.87 -13.41 12.17
C THR A 308 12.61 -13.33 10.68
N PHE A 309 13.28 -14.16 9.86
CA PHE A 309 13.08 -14.19 8.41
C PHE A 309 11.82 -14.99 8.06
N ARG A 310 10.98 -14.40 7.23
CA ARG A 310 9.75 -15.02 6.72
C ARG A 310 9.60 -14.73 5.23
N THR A 311 8.92 -15.61 4.52
CA THR A 311 8.56 -15.44 3.12
C THR A 311 7.07 -15.65 2.92
N GLN A 312 6.50 -14.94 1.96
CA GLN A 312 5.12 -15.11 1.55
C GLN A 312 4.98 -14.89 0.05
N GLN A 313 4.46 -15.87 -0.66
CA GLN A 313 4.07 -15.72 -2.05
C GLN A 313 2.75 -14.98 -2.14
N VAL A 314 2.66 -14.01 -3.07
CA VAL A 314 1.44 -13.27 -3.39
C VAL A 314 1.26 -13.16 -4.91
N ALA A 315 0.01 -13.09 -5.36
CA ALA A 315 -0.31 -12.69 -6.72
C ALA A 315 -0.64 -11.18 -6.79
N ALA A 316 -0.65 -10.62 -7.97
CA ALA A 316 -1.19 -9.29 -8.17
C ALA A 316 -2.72 -9.30 -8.01
N ARG A 317 -3.26 -8.21 -7.49
CA ARG A 317 -4.69 -7.97 -7.41
C ARG A 317 -5.07 -6.90 -8.43
N ASN A 318 -5.69 -7.32 -9.53
CA ASN A 318 -6.11 -6.45 -10.63
C ASN A 318 -7.43 -5.70 -10.38
N ARG A 319 -7.86 -5.61 -9.13
CA ARG A 319 -9.05 -4.88 -8.68
C ARG A 319 -8.76 -4.13 -7.40
N GLY A 320 -9.48 -3.05 -7.18
CA GLY A 320 -9.36 -2.23 -5.98
C GLY A 320 -9.97 -2.86 -4.73
N ALA A 321 -10.25 -2.01 -3.76
CA ALA A 321 -10.92 -2.38 -2.52
C ALA A 321 -12.33 -2.91 -2.76
N GLY A 322 -12.76 -3.85 -1.93
CA GLY A 322 -14.16 -4.24 -1.82
C GLY A 322 -14.85 -3.34 -0.80
N VAL A 323 -15.98 -2.73 -1.18
CA VAL A 323 -16.82 -1.92 -0.27
C VAL A 323 -18.25 -2.39 -0.40
N ASN A 324 -18.82 -2.95 0.66
CA ASN A 324 -20.17 -3.47 0.68
C ASN A 324 -21.00 -2.74 1.74
N LEU A 325 -22.18 -2.26 1.35
CA LEU A 325 -23.20 -1.72 2.25
C LEU A 325 -24.25 -2.79 2.48
N LEU A 326 -24.38 -3.28 3.69
CA LEU A 326 -25.25 -4.38 4.08
C LEU A 326 -26.32 -3.87 5.04
N GLN A 327 -27.57 -4.28 4.86
CA GLN A 327 -28.62 -3.97 5.82
C GLN A 327 -28.47 -4.91 7.04
N GLN A 328 -28.55 -4.36 8.26
CA GLN A 328 -28.55 -5.20 9.45
C GLN A 328 -29.78 -6.11 9.45
N PRO A 329 -29.64 -7.40 9.78
CA PRO A 329 -30.80 -8.23 10.01
C PRO A 329 -31.62 -7.64 11.14
N THR A 330 -32.93 -7.45 10.89
CA THR A 330 -33.87 -6.94 11.88
C THR A 330 -33.80 -7.84 13.11
N ARG A 331 -33.28 -7.34 14.23
CA ARG A 331 -33.37 -8.07 15.50
C ARG A 331 -34.85 -8.13 15.86
N LEU A 332 -35.49 -9.27 15.70
CA LEU A 332 -36.79 -9.54 16.30
C LEU A 332 -36.68 -9.26 17.80
N ARG A 333 -37.35 -8.21 18.25
CA ARG A 333 -37.51 -7.96 19.68
C ARG A 333 -38.25 -9.19 20.22
N SER A 334 -37.55 -9.98 21.02
CA SER A 334 -38.24 -10.99 21.85
C SER A 334 -39.14 -10.21 22.81
N GLU A 335 -40.40 -10.13 22.47
CA GLU A 335 -41.43 -9.69 23.44
C GLU A 335 -41.36 -10.68 24.63
N LYS A 336 -40.82 -10.24 25.73
CA LYS A 336 -41.06 -10.90 27.02
C LYS A 336 -42.54 -10.79 27.29
N ARG A 337 -43.27 -11.83 26.99
CA ARG A 337 -44.61 -12.02 27.56
C ARG A 337 -44.43 -12.10 29.07
N ALA A 338 -44.85 -11.05 29.77
CA ALA A 338 -45.10 -11.10 31.20
C ALA A 338 -46.33 -11.99 31.39
N HIS A 339 -46.22 -13.07 32.12
CA HIS A 339 -47.27 -13.77 32.79
C HIS A 339 -47.18 -13.52 34.27
#